data_199595cce0adc61e154ea5058b6bd7d9
#
_entry.id   199595cce0adc61e154ea5058b6bd7d9
#
_cell.length_a   1.000
_cell.length_b   1.000
_cell.length_c   1.000
_cell.angle_alpha   90.00
_cell.angle_beta   90.00
_cell.angle_gamma   90.00
#
_symmetry.space_group_name_H-M   'P 1'
#
loop_
_entity.id
_entity.type
_entity.pdbx_description
1 polymer ?
#
loop_
_entity_poly.entity_id
_entity_poly.type
_entity_poly.pdbx_seq_one_letter_code
_entity_poly.pdbx_strand_id
1 'polypeptide(L)'
;ADEAKERMIESLKEEAKTQAQSFINDIMDDAKLTASKEAKRIVIQSIQRVATETAIENSVTVFHIESDEIKGRIIGREGRNIRALEAATGVEIVVDDTPEAIVLSAFDPVRREIARLALHQLVTDGRIHPARIEEVVSKVRKQVEEEIIETGKRTTIDLGIHGLHPELIRIIGKMKYRSSYGQNLLQHARETANLCAVMASELGLNPKKAKRAGLLHDIGKVPDEEPELPHALYGMKLAEKFKEKPDICNAIGAHHDEVEMTSLLAPIVQVCDAIS
;
A
#
# COMPACT_ATOMS: atom_id res chain seq x y z
N ALA A 1 50.12 -59.60 3.27
CA ALA A 1 48.72 -59.92 2.92
C ALA A 1 47.76 -59.06 3.72
N ASP A 2 47.92 -58.89 5.02
CA ASP A 2 47.00 -58.13 5.89
C ASP A 2 47.00 -56.63 5.66
N GLU A 3 48.18 -56.04 5.45
CA GLU A 3 48.33 -54.59 5.10
C GLU A 3 47.63 -54.23 3.77
N ALA A 4 47.73 -55.14 2.77
CA ALA A 4 47.05 -54.94 1.49
C ALA A 4 45.51 -55.00 1.64
N LYS A 5 45.03 -55.86 2.52
CA LYS A 5 43.61 -56.00 2.83
C LYS A 5 43.09 -54.75 3.57
N GLU A 6 43.83 -54.23 4.54
CA GLU A 6 43.47 -52.99 5.26
C GLU A 6 43.40 -51.78 4.34
N ARG A 7 44.39 -51.60 3.45
CA ARG A 7 44.39 -50.53 2.44
C ARG A 7 43.21 -50.64 1.47
N MET A 8 42.85 -51.85 1.06
CA MET A 8 41.69 -52.07 0.19
C MET A 8 40.36 -51.76 0.91
N ILE A 9 40.23 -52.15 2.17
CA ILE A 9 39.04 -51.84 2.98
C ILE A 9 38.92 -50.33 3.16
N GLU A 10 39.99 -49.59 3.43
CA GLU A 10 39.98 -48.16 3.60
C GLU A 10 39.63 -47.44 2.29
N SER A 11 40.19 -47.87 1.16
CA SER A 11 39.84 -47.34 -0.18
C SER A 11 38.37 -47.55 -0.51
N LEU A 12 37.82 -48.75 -0.21
CA LEU A 12 36.38 -49.00 -0.40
C LEU A 12 35.49 -48.17 0.48
N LYS A 13 35.90 -47.90 1.72
CA LYS A 13 35.16 -47.03 2.63
C LYS A 13 35.10 -45.58 2.13
N GLU A 14 36.26 -45.06 1.66
CA GLU A 14 36.34 -43.71 1.11
C GLU A 14 35.52 -43.56 -0.19
N GLU A 15 35.57 -44.59 -1.07
CA GLU A 15 34.77 -44.62 -2.28
C GLU A 15 33.26 -44.65 -1.96
N ALA A 16 32.84 -45.53 -1.03
CA ALA A 16 31.46 -45.61 -0.60
C ALA A 16 30.96 -44.32 0.07
N LYS A 17 31.82 -43.66 0.85
CA LYS A 17 31.50 -42.36 1.46
C LYS A 17 31.35 -41.26 0.42
N THR A 18 32.19 -41.22 -0.57
CA THR A 18 32.13 -40.26 -1.70
C THR A 18 30.86 -40.45 -2.52
N GLN A 19 30.50 -41.69 -2.85
CA GLN A 19 29.28 -42.01 -3.58
C GLN A 19 28.03 -41.67 -2.76
N ALA A 20 28.02 -42.00 -1.45
CA ALA A 20 26.91 -41.64 -0.57
C ALA A 20 26.73 -40.09 -0.46
N GLN A 21 27.86 -39.33 -0.38
CA GLN A 21 27.79 -37.87 -0.32
C GLN A 21 27.26 -37.27 -1.62
N SER A 22 27.69 -37.79 -2.80
CA SER A 22 27.14 -37.38 -4.09
C SER A 22 25.63 -37.63 -4.16
N PHE A 23 25.17 -38.80 -3.76
CA PHE A 23 23.77 -39.15 -3.77
C PHE A 23 22.93 -38.26 -2.84
N ILE A 24 23.46 -37.94 -1.65
CA ILE A 24 22.80 -37.01 -0.71
C ILE A 24 22.70 -35.62 -1.33
N ASN A 25 23.76 -35.13 -1.97
CA ASN A 25 23.76 -33.82 -2.61
C ASN A 25 22.74 -33.76 -3.76
N ASP A 26 22.67 -34.80 -4.61
CA ASP A 26 21.70 -34.89 -5.69
C ASP A 26 20.24 -34.85 -5.16
N ILE A 27 19.95 -35.58 -4.08
CA ILE A 27 18.64 -35.55 -3.42
C ILE A 27 18.34 -34.17 -2.85
N MET A 28 19.32 -33.52 -2.22
CA MET A 28 19.12 -32.19 -1.65
C MET A 28 18.88 -31.13 -2.72
N ASP A 29 19.56 -31.22 -3.85
CA ASP A 29 19.41 -30.27 -4.96
C ASP A 29 18.07 -30.46 -5.68
N ASP A 30 17.65 -31.72 -5.90
CA ASP A 30 16.32 -32.02 -6.45
C ASP A 30 15.19 -31.56 -5.50
N ALA A 31 15.35 -31.79 -4.19
CA ALA A 31 14.41 -31.32 -3.18
C ALA A 31 14.30 -29.78 -3.16
N LYS A 32 15.42 -29.06 -3.24
CA LYS A 32 15.42 -27.58 -3.32
C LYS A 32 14.74 -27.08 -4.58
N LEU A 33 15.04 -27.69 -5.72
CA LEU A 33 14.45 -27.33 -7.01
C LEU A 33 12.93 -27.54 -6.99
N THR A 34 12.49 -28.69 -6.48
CA THR A 34 11.07 -29.05 -6.37
C THR A 34 10.34 -28.11 -5.41
N ALA A 35 10.93 -27.84 -4.24
CA ALA A 35 10.35 -26.89 -3.26
C ALA A 35 10.23 -25.47 -3.84
N SER A 36 11.24 -24.97 -4.55
CA SER A 36 11.19 -23.67 -5.20
C SER A 36 10.13 -23.58 -6.30
N LYS A 37 9.97 -24.63 -7.09
CA LYS A 37 8.94 -24.72 -8.14
C LYS A 37 7.54 -24.74 -7.55
N GLU A 38 7.33 -25.51 -6.50
CA GLU A 38 6.03 -25.62 -5.83
C GLU A 38 5.68 -24.30 -5.10
N ALA A 39 6.63 -23.67 -4.43
CA ALA A 39 6.44 -22.36 -3.81
C ALA A 39 6.01 -21.30 -4.85
N LYS A 40 6.69 -21.23 -6.00
CA LYS A 40 6.29 -20.34 -7.09
C LYS A 40 4.89 -20.61 -7.60
N ARG A 41 4.52 -21.90 -7.75
CA ARG A 41 3.18 -22.31 -8.17
C ARG A 41 2.11 -21.82 -7.21
N ILE A 42 2.32 -22.03 -5.90
CA ILE A 42 1.40 -21.60 -4.84
C ILE A 42 1.26 -20.08 -4.84
N VAL A 43 2.37 -19.33 -4.95
CA VAL A 43 2.36 -17.87 -5.01
C VAL A 43 1.56 -17.37 -6.21
N ILE A 44 1.82 -17.91 -7.42
CA ILE A 44 1.09 -17.52 -8.63
C ILE A 44 -0.41 -17.80 -8.49
N GLN A 45 -0.79 -18.96 -7.98
CA GLN A 45 -2.20 -19.31 -7.75
C GLN A 45 -2.87 -18.38 -6.73
N SER A 46 -2.14 -18.02 -5.67
CA SER A 46 -2.64 -17.07 -4.66
C SER A 46 -2.83 -15.68 -5.27
N ILE A 47 -1.86 -15.18 -6.05
CA ILE A 47 -1.96 -13.90 -6.76
C ILE A 47 -3.17 -13.91 -7.70
N GLN A 48 -3.34 -14.95 -8.53
CA GLN A 48 -4.46 -15.04 -9.46
C GLN A 48 -5.81 -15.01 -8.76
N ARG A 49 -5.92 -15.60 -7.58
CA ARG A 49 -7.16 -15.61 -6.79
C ARG A 49 -7.46 -14.26 -6.15
N VAL A 50 -6.45 -13.60 -5.58
CA VAL A 50 -6.59 -12.39 -4.76
C VAL A 50 -6.46 -11.09 -5.57
N ALA A 51 -5.75 -11.11 -6.70
CA ALA A 51 -5.47 -9.90 -7.49
C ALA A 51 -6.73 -9.17 -7.96
N THR A 52 -7.77 -9.91 -8.36
CA THR A 52 -9.03 -9.31 -8.82
C THR A 52 -9.75 -8.60 -7.67
N GLU A 53 -9.83 -9.23 -6.50
CA GLU A 53 -10.45 -8.65 -5.31
C GLU A 53 -9.68 -7.40 -4.86
N THR A 54 -8.36 -7.47 -4.81
CA THR A 54 -7.49 -6.35 -4.44
C THR A 54 -7.59 -5.18 -5.44
N ALA A 55 -7.68 -5.49 -6.75
CA ALA A 55 -7.85 -4.46 -7.78
C ALA A 55 -9.20 -3.75 -7.65
N ILE A 56 -10.27 -4.50 -7.38
CA ILE A 56 -11.62 -3.95 -7.15
C ILE A 56 -11.60 -3.08 -5.89
N GLU A 57 -11.11 -3.57 -4.77
CA GLU A 57 -11.04 -2.84 -3.49
C GLU A 57 -10.29 -1.51 -3.62
N ASN A 58 -9.21 -1.49 -4.41
CA ASN A 58 -8.39 -0.30 -4.61
C ASN A 58 -8.90 0.67 -5.68
N SER A 59 -9.81 0.26 -6.56
CA SER A 59 -10.21 1.06 -7.71
C SER A 59 -11.66 1.50 -7.71
N VAL A 60 -12.54 0.88 -6.92
CA VAL A 60 -13.97 1.17 -6.92
C VAL A 60 -14.53 1.43 -5.53
N THR A 61 -15.61 2.20 -5.47
CA THR A 61 -16.42 2.43 -4.28
C THR A 61 -17.88 2.27 -4.66
N VAL A 62 -18.62 1.44 -3.93
CA VAL A 62 -20.07 1.28 -4.13
C VAL A 62 -20.80 2.35 -3.34
N PHE A 63 -21.65 3.11 -4.03
CA PHE A 63 -22.57 4.08 -3.42
C PHE A 63 -23.97 3.51 -3.41
N HIS A 64 -24.50 3.25 -2.22
CA HIS A 64 -25.86 2.74 -2.03
C HIS A 64 -26.88 3.87 -2.10
N ILE A 65 -27.99 3.63 -2.76
CA ILE A 65 -29.12 4.54 -2.93
C ILE A 65 -30.42 3.87 -2.45
N GLU A 66 -31.36 4.66 -1.99
CA GLU A 66 -32.60 4.14 -1.38
C GLU A 66 -33.61 3.62 -2.40
N SER A 67 -33.51 4.02 -3.66
CA SER A 67 -34.42 3.60 -4.75
C SER A 67 -33.86 3.84 -6.13
N ASP A 68 -34.34 3.09 -7.11
CA ASP A 68 -33.98 3.28 -8.53
C ASP A 68 -34.52 4.61 -9.11
N GLU A 69 -35.52 5.25 -8.49
CA GLU A 69 -35.97 6.59 -8.88
C GLU A 69 -34.82 7.61 -8.69
N ILE A 70 -34.09 7.50 -7.58
CA ILE A 70 -32.90 8.33 -7.31
C ILE A 70 -31.82 8.07 -8.37
N LYS A 71 -31.63 6.82 -8.78
CA LYS A 71 -30.70 6.44 -9.86
C LYS A 71 -31.02 7.20 -11.14
N GLY A 72 -32.29 7.21 -11.57
CA GLY A 72 -32.75 7.97 -12.72
C GLY A 72 -32.46 9.48 -12.62
N ARG A 73 -32.62 10.06 -11.42
CA ARG A 73 -32.32 11.48 -11.17
C ARG A 73 -30.81 11.78 -11.20
N ILE A 74 -29.98 10.88 -10.73
CA ILE A 74 -28.52 10.99 -10.79
C ILE A 74 -28.06 10.95 -12.26
N ILE A 75 -28.60 10.03 -13.08
CA ILE A 75 -28.30 9.97 -14.51
C ILE A 75 -28.74 11.26 -15.18
N GLY A 76 -29.97 11.69 -14.93
CA GLY A 76 -30.60 12.84 -15.54
C GLY A 76 -30.99 12.61 -17.02
N ARG A 77 -31.75 13.56 -17.61
CA ARG A 77 -32.18 13.46 -19.01
C ARG A 77 -30.95 13.35 -19.92
N GLU A 78 -30.91 12.31 -20.76
CA GLU A 78 -29.83 12.01 -21.69
C GLU A 78 -28.43 11.89 -21.01
N GLY A 79 -28.37 11.52 -19.73
CA GLY A 79 -27.12 11.37 -18.97
C GLY A 79 -26.40 12.68 -18.62
N ARG A 80 -27.09 13.84 -18.69
CA ARG A 80 -26.43 15.14 -18.47
C ARG A 80 -25.87 15.34 -17.06
N ASN A 81 -26.52 14.77 -16.02
CA ASN A 81 -26.10 14.92 -14.66
C ASN A 81 -24.91 14.03 -14.35
N ILE A 82 -24.92 12.79 -14.82
CA ILE A 82 -23.81 11.86 -14.64
C ILE A 82 -22.55 12.40 -15.34
N ARG A 83 -22.66 12.90 -16.58
CA ARG A 83 -21.51 13.52 -17.27
C ARG A 83 -20.97 14.75 -16.55
N ALA A 84 -21.84 15.58 -15.96
CA ALA A 84 -21.40 16.74 -15.17
C ALA A 84 -20.66 16.30 -13.91
N LEU A 85 -21.12 15.22 -13.25
CA LEU A 85 -20.48 14.70 -12.05
C LEU A 85 -19.11 14.05 -12.37
N GLU A 86 -19.02 13.27 -13.45
CA GLU A 86 -17.77 12.70 -13.94
C GLU A 86 -16.75 13.80 -14.31
N ALA A 87 -17.19 14.81 -15.04
CA ALA A 87 -16.33 15.93 -15.42
C ALA A 87 -15.83 16.73 -14.21
N ALA A 88 -16.69 16.95 -13.20
CA ALA A 88 -16.33 17.71 -12.00
C ALA A 88 -15.42 16.94 -11.04
N THR A 89 -15.58 15.61 -10.94
CA THR A 89 -14.85 14.75 -9.99
C THR A 89 -13.63 14.07 -10.60
N GLY A 90 -13.67 13.76 -11.90
CA GLY A 90 -12.69 12.91 -12.58
C GLY A 90 -12.85 11.42 -12.18
N VAL A 91 -14.06 11.02 -11.77
CA VAL A 91 -14.41 9.65 -11.38
C VAL A 91 -15.38 9.11 -12.41
N GLU A 92 -15.16 7.91 -12.90
CA GLU A 92 -16.10 7.18 -13.75
C GLU A 92 -17.27 6.67 -12.90
N ILE A 93 -18.49 6.87 -13.37
CA ILE A 93 -19.70 6.52 -12.65
C ILE A 93 -20.45 5.45 -13.43
N VAL A 94 -20.31 4.21 -12.96
CA VAL A 94 -20.92 3.04 -13.60
C VAL A 94 -22.29 2.80 -13.00
N VAL A 95 -23.30 2.90 -13.83
CA VAL A 95 -24.71 2.60 -13.50
C VAL A 95 -25.12 1.38 -14.29
N ASP A 96 -25.23 0.28 -13.60
CA ASP A 96 -25.66 -1.01 -14.14
C ASP A 96 -27.03 -1.43 -13.61
N ASP A 97 -27.45 -2.67 -13.90
CA ASP A 97 -28.71 -3.24 -13.44
C ASP A 97 -28.69 -3.66 -11.96
N THR A 98 -27.59 -3.46 -11.24
CA THR A 98 -27.51 -3.76 -9.80
C THR A 98 -28.50 -2.87 -9.04
N PRO A 99 -29.52 -3.43 -8.33
CA PRO A 99 -30.49 -2.63 -7.62
C PRO A 99 -29.85 -1.74 -6.56
N GLU A 100 -30.35 -0.51 -6.43
CA GLU A 100 -30.01 0.41 -5.34
C GLU A 100 -28.50 0.69 -5.15
N ALA A 101 -27.70 0.56 -6.22
CA ALA A 101 -26.26 0.81 -6.17
C ALA A 101 -25.74 1.55 -7.41
N ILE A 102 -24.70 2.35 -7.21
CA ILE A 102 -23.90 2.99 -8.25
C ILE A 102 -22.44 2.75 -7.90
N VAL A 103 -21.63 2.39 -8.90
CA VAL A 103 -20.20 2.14 -8.72
C VAL A 103 -19.41 3.38 -9.14
N LEU A 104 -18.54 3.84 -8.25
CA LEU A 104 -17.61 4.95 -8.46
C LEU A 104 -16.23 4.37 -8.72
N SER A 105 -15.67 4.58 -9.90
CA SER A 105 -14.39 4.01 -10.33
C SER A 105 -13.35 5.10 -10.59
N ALA A 106 -12.24 5.05 -9.88
CA ALA A 106 -11.05 5.86 -10.11
C ALA A 106 -9.86 5.28 -9.35
N PHE A 107 -8.66 5.47 -9.87
CA PHE A 107 -7.42 5.10 -9.18
C PHE A 107 -7.24 5.88 -7.86
N ASP A 108 -7.50 7.19 -7.86
CA ASP A 108 -7.34 8.05 -6.68
C ASP A 108 -8.52 7.89 -5.71
N PRO A 109 -8.30 7.32 -4.51
CA PRO A 109 -9.36 7.13 -3.52
C PRO A 109 -9.92 8.46 -2.97
N VAL A 110 -9.14 9.55 -3.00
CA VAL A 110 -9.62 10.87 -2.58
C VAL A 110 -10.67 11.40 -3.55
N ARG A 111 -10.48 11.21 -4.86
CA ARG A 111 -11.49 11.57 -5.88
C ARG A 111 -12.77 10.74 -5.69
N ARG A 112 -12.66 9.43 -5.41
CA ARG A 112 -13.84 8.59 -5.13
C ARG A 112 -14.59 9.06 -3.90
N GLU A 113 -13.88 9.44 -2.84
CA GLU A 113 -14.52 9.96 -1.62
C GLU A 113 -15.21 11.32 -1.88
N ILE A 114 -14.59 12.20 -2.65
CA ILE A 114 -15.23 13.46 -3.08
C ILE A 114 -16.52 13.18 -3.87
N ALA A 115 -16.48 12.26 -4.82
CA ALA A 115 -17.66 11.87 -5.59
C ALA A 115 -18.75 11.26 -4.71
N ARG A 116 -18.39 10.37 -3.78
CA ARG A 116 -19.30 9.75 -2.82
C ARG A 116 -19.99 10.77 -1.93
N LEU A 117 -19.25 11.69 -1.34
CA LEU A 117 -19.78 12.74 -0.48
C LEU A 117 -20.64 13.75 -1.26
N ALA A 118 -20.22 14.09 -2.48
CA ALA A 118 -21.00 14.97 -3.35
C ALA A 118 -22.35 14.32 -3.73
N LEU A 119 -22.34 13.04 -4.13
CA LEU A 119 -23.56 12.29 -4.39
C LEU A 119 -24.47 12.24 -3.17
N HIS A 120 -23.94 11.96 -2.00
CA HIS A 120 -24.72 11.95 -0.77
C HIS A 120 -25.40 13.30 -0.50
N GLN A 121 -24.69 14.41 -0.64
CA GLN A 121 -25.26 15.75 -0.48
C GLN A 121 -26.33 16.06 -1.54
N LEU A 122 -26.08 15.70 -2.81
CA LEU A 122 -27.03 15.94 -3.90
C LEU A 122 -28.32 15.13 -3.73
N VAL A 123 -28.20 13.88 -3.28
CA VAL A 123 -29.35 13.00 -3.02
C VAL A 123 -30.16 13.53 -1.83
N THR A 124 -29.50 13.88 -0.74
CA THR A 124 -30.13 14.42 0.47
C THR A 124 -30.82 15.77 0.19
N ASP A 125 -30.17 16.67 -0.58
CA ASP A 125 -30.73 17.99 -0.97
C ASP A 125 -31.86 17.86 -2.00
N GLY A 126 -31.90 16.76 -2.73
CA GLY A 126 -32.91 16.49 -3.75
C GLY A 126 -32.76 17.32 -5.03
N ARG A 127 -31.80 18.21 -5.15
CA ARG A 127 -31.54 19.05 -6.31
C ARG A 127 -30.35 18.56 -7.10
N ILE A 128 -30.63 17.76 -8.15
CA ILE A 128 -29.59 17.16 -9.00
C ILE A 128 -29.66 17.76 -10.39
N HIS A 129 -28.79 18.73 -10.69
CA HIS A 129 -28.62 19.33 -12.00
C HIS A 129 -27.18 19.84 -12.16
N PRO A 130 -26.65 20.03 -13.38
CA PRO A 130 -25.22 20.30 -13.63
C PRO A 130 -24.62 21.42 -12.79
N ALA A 131 -25.24 22.59 -12.75
CA ALA A 131 -24.73 23.73 -11.98
C ALA A 131 -24.66 23.43 -10.46
N ARG A 132 -25.63 22.69 -9.91
CA ARG A 132 -25.60 22.29 -8.50
C ARG A 132 -24.54 21.23 -8.23
N ILE A 133 -24.31 20.32 -9.17
CA ILE A 133 -23.26 19.30 -9.10
C ILE A 133 -21.89 19.99 -9.00
N GLU A 134 -21.57 20.93 -9.88
CA GLU A 134 -20.31 21.68 -9.84
C GLU A 134 -20.10 22.41 -8.51
N GLU A 135 -21.15 23.09 -8.02
CA GLU A 135 -21.14 23.80 -6.74
C GLU A 135 -20.84 22.86 -5.57
N VAL A 136 -21.57 21.74 -5.50
CA VAL A 136 -21.43 20.75 -4.40
C VAL A 136 -20.06 20.08 -4.45
N VAL A 137 -19.60 19.65 -5.63
CA VAL A 137 -18.28 19.03 -5.80
C VAL A 137 -17.17 19.99 -5.39
N SER A 138 -17.25 21.28 -5.79
CA SER A 138 -16.26 22.28 -5.39
C SER A 138 -16.21 22.46 -3.88
N LYS A 139 -17.38 22.50 -3.21
CA LYS A 139 -17.48 22.61 -1.76
C LYS A 139 -16.91 21.37 -1.05
N VAL A 140 -17.31 20.18 -1.49
CA VAL A 140 -16.84 18.91 -0.92
C VAL A 140 -15.34 18.74 -1.09
N ARG A 141 -14.79 19.11 -2.25
CA ARG A 141 -13.34 19.08 -2.50
C ARG A 141 -12.57 19.91 -1.47
N LYS A 142 -13.05 21.10 -1.12
CA LYS A 142 -12.41 21.93 -0.09
C LYS A 142 -12.51 21.28 1.29
N GLN A 143 -13.66 20.72 1.64
CA GLN A 143 -13.85 20.04 2.92
C GLN A 143 -12.92 18.83 3.07
N VAL A 144 -12.80 18.00 2.04
CA VAL A 144 -11.91 16.83 2.05
C VAL A 144 -10.43 17.25 2.13
N GLU A 145 -10.03 18.30 1.43
CA GLU A 145 -8.66 18.81 1.51
C GLU A 145 -8.33 19.36 2.92
N GLU A 146 -9.25 20.08 3.54
CA GLU A 146 -9.11 20.55 4.92
C GLU A 146 -9.00 19.37 5.91
N GLU A 147 -9.81 18.34 5.72
CA GLU A 147 -9.77 17.11 6.53
C GLU A 147 -8.46 16.35 6.36
N ILE A 148 -7.92 16.26 5.14
CA ILE A 148 -6.62 15.66 4.86
C ILE A 148 -5.51 16.37 5.66
N ILE A 149 -5.47 17.69 5.57
CA ILE A 149 -4.45 18.51 6.27
C ILE A 149 -4.59 18.36 7.79
N GLU A 150 -5.81 18.40 8.30
CA GLU A 150 -6.08 18.23 9.74
C GLU A 150 -5.67 16.84 10.23
N THR A 151 -6.05 15.80 9.50
CA THR A 151 -5.67 14.40 9.81
C THR A 151 -4.15 14.22 9.83
N GLY A 152 -3.45 14.75 8.85
CA GLY A 152 -1.99 14.70 8.81
C GLY A 152 -1.34 15.43 9.99
N LYS A 153 -1.81 16.65 10.31
CA LYS A 153 -1.33 17.43 11.47
C LYS A 153 -1.58 16.68 12.78
N ARG A 154 -2.80 16.18 12.97
CA ARG A 154 -3.17 15.44 14.17
C ARG A 154 -2.30 14.18 14.34
N THR A 155 -2.09 13.43 13.27
CA THR A 155 -1.22 12.24 13.29
C THR A 155 0.19 12.57 13.73
N THR A 156 0.78 13.64 13.20
CA THR A 156 2.15 14.05 13.58
C THR A 156 2.24 14.52 15.02
N ILE A 157 1.22 15.21 15.53
CA ILE A 157 1.14 15.64 16.94
C ILE A 157 1.02 14.43 17.86
N ASP A 158 0.10 13.50 17.57
CA ASP A 158 -0.14 12.29 18.36
C ASP A 158 1.13 11.43 18.48
N LEU A 159 1.92 11.35 17.41
CA LEU A 159 3.17 10.59 17.37
C LEU A 159 4.38 11.37 17.91
N GLY A 160 4.23 12.67 18.22
CA GLY A 160 5.32 13.52 18.66
C GLY A 160 6.39 13.77 17.58
N ILE A 161 5.99 13.76 16.29
CA ILE A 161 6.89 14.00 15.16
C ILE A 161 6.74 15.46 14.73
N HIS A 162 7.85 16.22 14.80
CA HIS A 162 7.84 17.64 14.50
C HIS A 162 8.71 17.99 13.28
N GLY A 163 8.43 19.15 12.65
CA GLY A 163 9.25 19.68 11.57
C GLY A 163 9.15 18.90 10.26
N LEU A 164 8.01 18.25 9.98
CA LEU A 164 7.72 17.69 8.66
C LEU A 164 7.34 18.82 7.69
N HIS A 165 7.72 18.66 6.43
CA HIS A 165 7.27 19.56 5.37
C HIS A 165 5.74 19.51 5.23
N PRO A 166 5.04 20.64 4.97
CA PRO A 166 3.58 20.66 4.84
C PRO A 166 3.03 19.65 3.84
N GLU A 167 3.71 19.43 2.72
CA GLU A 167 3.30 18.43 1.73
C GLU A 167 3.41 16.98 2.26
N LEU A 168 4.42 16.66 3.09
CA LEU A 168 4.49 15.35 3.73
C LEU A 168 3.33 15.15 4.73
N ILE A 169 2.96 16.21 5.45
CA ILE A 169 1.79 16.19 6.35
C ILE A 169 0.52 15.93 5.55
N ARG A 170 0.37 16.58 4.39
CA ARG A 170 -0.75 16.36 3.47
C ARG A 170 -0.78 14.92 2.94
N ILE A 171 0.36 14.37 2.52
CA ILE A 171 0.49 12.98 2.06
C ILE A 171 0.08 12.00 3.18
N ILE A 172 0.55 12.22 4.42
CA ILE A 172 0.14 11.42 5.58
C ILE A 172 -1.38 11.47 5.78
N GLY A 173 -2.00 12.63 5.65
CA GLY A 173 -3.45 12.76 5.74
C GLY A 173 -4.19 11.98 4.66
N LYS A 174 -3.66 11.92 3.44
CA LYS A 174 -4.22 11.13 2.33
C LYS A 174 -4.21 9.63 2.60
N MET A 175 -3.27 9.13 3.40
CA MET A 175 -3.21 7.70 3.77
C MET A 175 -4.51 7.22 4.42
N LYS A 176 -5.31 8.10 5.04
CA LYS A 176 -6.62 7.77 5.61
C LYS A 176 -7.57 7.14 4.60
N TYR A 177 -7.47 7.55 3.34
CA TYR A 177 -8.40 7.14 2.28
C TYR A 177 -7.93 5.92 1.49
N ARG A 178 -6.75 5.37 1.81
CA ARG A 178 -6.18 4.24 1.10
C ARG A 178 -6.08 3.01 1.99
N SER A 179 -6.44 1.86 1.43
CA SER A 179 -6.19 0.55 2.01
C SER A 179 -5.07 -0.15 1.26
N SER A 180 -4.30 -0.97 1.97
CA SER A 180 -3.26 -1.83 1.41
C SER A 180 -3.36 -3.17 2.11
N TYR A 181 -3.56 -4.26 1.36
CA TYR A 181 -3.74 -5.62 1.91
C TYR A 181 -4.84 -5.73 2.99
N GLY A 182 -5.95 -4.99 2.81
CA GLY A 182 -7.07 -4.99 3.75
C GLY A 182 -6.88 -4.11 5.00
N GLN A 183 -5.74 -3.46 5.16
CA GLN A 183 -5.46 -2.53 6.26
C GLN A 183 -5.57 -1.08 5.79
N ASN A 184 -6.07 -0.19 6.68
CA ASN A 184 -5.99 1.25 6.43
C ASN A 184 -4.55 1.72 6.51
N LEU A 185 -4.06 2.38 5.44
CA LEU A 185 -2.67 2.76 5.30
C LEU A 185 -2.17 3.72 6.40
N LEU A 186 -3.03 4.65 6.86
CA LEU A 186 -2.68 5.57 7.94
C LEU A 186 -2.54 4.83 9.27
N GLN A 187 -3.43 3.88 9.56
CA GLN A 187 -3.37 3.08 10.76
C GLN A 187 -2.10 2.22 10.79
N HIS A 188 -1.82 1.51 9.71
CA HIS A 188 -0.58 0.75 9.52
C HIS A 188 0.67 1.62 9.73
N ALA A 189 0.76 2.79 9.09
CA ALA A 189 1.89 3.70 9.24
C ALA A 189 2.09 4.19 10.70
N ARG A 190 1.00 4.40 11.45
CA ARG A 190 1.04 4.76 12.88
C ARG A 190 1.56 3.62 13.75
N GLU A 191 1.12 2.39 13.48
CA GLU A 191 1.57 1.19 14.19
C GLU A 191 3.04 0.92 13.91
N THR A 192 3.44 0.90 12.65
CA THR A 192 4.85 0.76 12.23
C THR A 192 5.73 1.82 12.88
N ALA A 193 5.29 3.10 12.91
CA ALA A 193 6.04 4.18 13.56
C ALA A 193 6.29 3.90 15.04
N ASN A 194 5.29 3.42 15.77
CA ASN A 194 5.43 3.11 17.20
C ASN A 194 6.32 1.88 17.43
N LEU A 195 6.16 0.83 16.63
CA LEU A 195 7.02 -0.36 16.66
C LEU A 195 8.48 0.00 16.40
N CYS A 196 8.75 0.81 15.37
CA CYS A 196 10.11 1.31 15.07
C CYS A 196 10.71 2.07 16.25
N ALA A 197 9.92 2.89 16.94
CA ALA A 197 10.42 3.62 18.11
C ALA A 197 10.78 2.69 19.26
N VAL A 198 9.96 1.68 19.54
CA VAL A 198 10.22 0.68 20.59
C VAL A 198 11.48 -0.12 20.24
N MET A 199 11.55 -0.68 19.05
CA MET A 199 12.69 -1.49 18.61
C MET A 199 14.00 -0.68 18.61
N ALA A 200 13.97 0.56 18.15
CA ALA A 200 15.15 1.43 18.19
C ALA A 200 15.61 1.73 19.64
N SER A 201 14.66 1.90 20.57
CA SER A 201 14.98 2.10 21.98
C SER A 201 15.67 0.89 22.59
N GLU A 202 15.17 -0.32 22.33
CA GLU A 202 15.76 -1.58 22.82
C GLU A 202 17.17 -1.82 22.25
N LEU A 203 17.42 -1.37 21.02
CA LEU A 203 18.72 -1.47 20.36
C LEU A 203 19.68 -0.31 20.69
N GLY A 204 19.28 0.62 21.56
CA GLY A 204 20.10 1.80 21.91
C GLY A 204 20.26 2.82 20.77
N LEU A 205 19.36 2.80 19.79
CA LEU A 205 19.32 3.72 18.65
C LEU A 205 18.36 4.89 18.92
N ASN A 206 18.30 5.84 17.99
CA ASN A 206 17.45 7.03 18.14
C ASN A 206 15.97 6.73 17.83
N PRO A 207 15.08 6.61 18.84
CA PRO A 207 13.68 6.24 18.64
C PRO A 207 12.87 7.30 17.89
N LYS A 208 13.25 8.58 17.98
CA LYS A 208 12.55 9.67 17.26
C LYS A 208 12.80 9.59 15.76
N LYS A 209 14.03 9.23 15.35
CA LYS A 209 14.35 9.02 13.94
C LYS A 209 13.64 7.76 13.39
N ALA A 210 13.68 6.67 14.14
CA ALA A 210 13.02 5.42 13.75
C ALA A 210 11.50 5.59 13.63
N LYS A 211 10.87 6.26 14.58
CA LYS A 211 9.45 6.61 14.52
C LYS A 211 9.10 7.42 13.28
N ARG A 212 9.94 8.40 12.93
CA ARG A 212 9.75 9.23 11.74
C ARG A 212 9.88 8.42 10.45
N ALA A 213 10.90 7.56 10.36
CA ALA A 213 11.08 6.67 9.22
C ALA A 213 9.89 5.69 9.06
N GLY A 214 9.44 5.08 10.16
CA GLY A 214 8.27 4.19 10.17
C GLY A 214 6.98 4.89 9.75
N LEU A 215 6.76 6.17 10.15
CA LEU A 215 5.58 6.92 9.67
C LEU A 215 5.64 7.18 8.16
N LEU A 216 6.83 7.38 7.61
CA LEU A 216 7.04 7.83 6.23
C LEU A 216 7.32 6.68 5.25
N HIS A 217 7.51 5.43 5.70
CA HIS A 217 7.96 4.34 4.83
C HIS A 217 7.05 4.13 3.62
N ASP A 218 5.77 4.28 3.79
CA ASP A 218 4.73 4.01 2.80
C ASP A 218 4.12 5.25 2.12
N ILE A 219 4.74 6.43 2.24
CA ILE A 219 4.24 7.65 1.57
C ILE A 219 4.15 7.52 0.05
N GLY A 220 4.91 6.62 -0.54
CA GLY A 220 4.87 6.34 -1.97
C GLY A 220 3.63 5.57 -2.43
N LYS A 221 2.81 5.05 -1.51
CA LYS A 221 1.54 4.38 -1.83
C LYS A 221 0.36 5.36 -2.06
N VAL A 222 0.56 6.66 -1.88
CA VAL A 222 -0.50 7.69 -2.03
C VAL A 222 -0.18 8.76 -3.09
N PRO A 223 0.23 8.38 -4.33
CA PRO A 223 0.41 9.32 -5.41
C PRO A 223 -0.94 9.84 -5.93
N ASP A 224 -0.93 11.01 -6.56
CA ASP A 224 -2.10 11.57 -7.25
C ASP A 224 -2.37 10.86 -8.59
N GLU A 225 -1.31 10.33 -9.21
CA GLU A 225 -1.32 9.57 -10.46
C GLU A 225 -0.52 8.28 -10.26
N GLU A 226 -0.77 7.27 -11.09
CA GLU A 226 -0.06 6.00 -11.02
C GLU A 226 1.44 6.19 -11.28
N PRO A 227 2.32 5.92 -10.30
CA PRO A 227 3.75 6.13 -10.47
C PRO A 227 4.38 5.01 -11.30
N GLU A 228 5.36 5.37 -12.13
CA GLU A 228 6.18 4.39 -12.87
C GLU A 228 7.17 3.63 -11.98
N LEU A 229 7.36 4.07 -10.74
CA LEU A 229 8.32 3.52 -9.78
C LEU A 229 7.63 2.72 -8.69
N PRO A 230 8.29 1.67 -8.16
CA PRO A 230 7.87 1.02 -6.91
C PRO A 230 7.66 2.05 -5.80
N HIS A 231 6.70 1.79 -4.91
CA HIS A 231 6.31 2.75 -3.87
C HIS A 231 7.45 3.15 -2.93
N ALA A 232 8.39 2.23 -2.61
CA ALA A 232 9.53 2.53 -1.76
C ALA A 232 10.48 3.55 -2.43
N LEU A 233 10.79 3.36 -3.72
CA LEU A 233 11.62 4.30 -4.48
C LEU A 233 10.91 5.64 -4.70
N TYR A 234 9.61 5.62 -4.99
CA TYR A 234 8.83 6.83 -5.13
C TYR A 234 8.74 7.60 -3.80
N GLY A 235 8.50 6.88 -2.69
CA GLY A 235 8.50 7.45 -1.35
C GLY A 235 9.84 8.06 -0.95
N MET A 236 10.95 7.39 -1.26
CA MET A 236 12.30 7.91 -1.06
C MET A 236 12.51 9.24 -1.81
N LYS A 237 12.15 9.30 -3.10
CA LYS A 237 12.25 10.54 -3.90
C LYS A 237 11.39 11.67 -3.33
N LEU A 238 10.18 11.36 -2.83
CA LEU A 238 9.35 12.36 -2.16
C LEU A 238 10.02 12.88 -0.88
N ALA A 239 10.55 11.99 -0.06
CA ALA A 239 11.25 12.36 1.17
C ALA A 239 12.50 13.24 0.88
N GLU A 240 13.28 12.90 -0.13
CA GLU A 240 14.42 13.71 -0.59
C GLU A 240 13.97 15.09 -1.10
N LYS A 241 12.94 15.13 -1.93
CA LYS A 241 12.35 16.38 -2.46
C LYS A 241 11.94 17.33 -1.33
N PHE A 242 11.40 16.79 -0.25
CA PHE A 242 10.95 17.57 0.90
C PHE A 242 11.99 17.64 2.03
N LYS A 243 13.26 17.35 1.70
CA LYS A 243 14.46 17.58 2.55
C LYS A 243 14.46 16.78 3.85
N GLU A 244 13.95 15.55 3.81
CA GLU A 244 14.17 14.60 4.90
C GLU A 244 15.64 14.20 5.00
N LYS A 245 16.06 13.72 6.18
CA LYS A 245 17.44 13.30 6.39
C LYS A 245 17.78 12.07 5.55
N PRO A 246 19.03 11.96 5.06
CA PRO A 246 19.45 10.85 4.20
C PRO A 246 19.21 9.46 4.80
N ASP A 247 19.41 9.30 6.11
CA ASP A 247 19.15 8.04 6.82
C ASP A 247 17.66 7.65 6.83
N ILE A 248 16.76 8.64 6.88
CA ILE A 248 15.32 8.43 6.78
C ILE A 248 14.93 8.10 5.33
N CYS A 249 15.47 8.86 4.34
CA CYS A 249 15.22 8.58 2.93
C CYS A 249 15.68 7.17 2.54
N ASN A 250 16.87 6.75 3.01
CA ASN A 250 17.36 5.40 2.79
C ASN A 250 16.45 4.35 3.42
N ALA A 251 15.99 4.55 4.65
CA ALA A 251 15.08 3.61 5.30
C ALA A 251 13.74 3.46 4.54
N ILE A 252 13.23 4.55 3.94
CA ILE A 252 12.04 4.52 3.08
C ILE A 252 12.31 3.73 1.79
N GLY A 253 13.43 3.97 1.13
CA GLY A 253 13.76 3.28 -0.14
C GLY A 253 14.16 1.83 0.02
N ALA A 254 14.71 1.45 1.17
CA ALA A 254 15.33 0.14 1.40
C ALA A 254 14.42 -0.88 2.11
N HIS A 255 13.22 -0.49 2.58
CA HIS A 255 12.38 -1.40 3.38
C HIS A 255 11.85 -2.63 2.62
N HIS A 256 11.98 -2.64 1.29
CA HIS A 256 11.71 -3.79 0.43
C HIS A 256 12.92 -4.21 -0.41
N ASP A 257 14.14 -3.92 0.07
CA ASP A 257 15.41 -4.29 -0.58
C ASP A 257 15.64 -3.68 -1.97
N GLU A 258 14.93 -2.59 -2.32
CA GLU A 258 15.05 -1.93 -3.63
C GLU A 258 16.31 -1.04 -3.74
N VAL A 259 16.90 -0.65 -2.62
CA VAL A 259 18.19 0.03 -2.50
C VAL A 259 18.99 -0.56 -1.35
N GLU A 260 20.32 -0.38 -1.39
CA GLU A 260 21.21 -0.84 -0.33
C GLU A 260 20.92 -0.13 0.99
N MET A 261 20.86 -0.89 2.08
CA MET A 261 20.65 -0.36 3.43
C MET A 261 21.95 0.30 3.95
N THR A 262 21.94 1.61 4.17
CA THR A 262 23.11 2.37 4.64
C THR A 262 23.08 2.65 6.14
N SER A 263 22.00 2.32 6.82
CA SER A 263 21.86 2.53 8.28
C SER A 263 20.99 1.45 8.92
N LEU A 264 21.10 1.28 10.22
CA LEU A 264 20.26 0.36 11.00
C LEU A 264 18.77 0.76 11.06
N LEU A 265 18.42 1.95 10.58
CA LEU A 265 17.01 2.36 10.48
C LEU A 265 16.24 1.53 9.42
N ALA A 266 16.89 1.19 8.31
CA ALA A 266 16.25 0.45 7.23
C ALA A 266 15.79 -0.95 7.67
N PRO A 267 16.63 -1.83 8.26
CA PRO A 267 16.18 -3.13 8.73
C PRO A 267 15.15 -3.01 9.88
N ILE A 268 15.20 -1.96 10.72
CA ILE A 268 14.16 -1.74 11.73
C ILE A 268 12.82 -1.48 11.05
N VAL A 269 12.77 -0.61 10.05
CA VAL A 269 11.54 -0.30 9.32
C VAL A 269 11.01 -1.55 8.63
N GLN A 270 11.86 -2.29 7.91
CA GLN A 270 11.50 -3.54 7.22
C GLN A 270 10.85 -4.57 8.16
N VAL A 271 11.47 -4.80 9.33
CA VAL A 271 10.92 -5.76 10.32
C VAL A 271 9.61 -5.26 10.92
N CYS A 272 9.52 -3.97 11.26
CA CYS A 272 8.32 -3.40 11.86
C CYS A 272 7.15 -3.32 10.89
N ASP A 273 7.41 -3.08 9.61
CA ASP A 273 6.43 -3.16 8.53
C ASP A 273 5.87 -4.59 8.40
N ALA A 274 6.74 -5.59 8.41
CA ALA A 274 6.33 -7.00 8.34
C ALA A 274 5.53 -7.49 9.56
N ILE A 275 5.65 -6.84 10.73
CA ILE A 275 4.94 -7.18 11.96
C ILE A 275 3.58 -6.49 12.03
N SER A 276 3.49 -5.26 11.53
CA SER A 276 2.29 -4.43 11.55
C SER A 276 1.31 -4.84 10.45
#